data_a9167c7a25c179a27022ddc1bffdb13a
#
_entry.id   a9167c7a25c179a27022ddc1bffdb13a
#
_cell.length_a   1.000
_cell.length_b   1.000
_cell.length_c   1.000
_cell.angle_alpha   90.00
_cell.angle_beta   90.00
_cell.angle_gamma   90.00
#
_symmetry.space_group_name_H-M   'P 1'
#
loop_
_entity.id
_entity.type
_entity.pdbx_description
1 polymer ?
#
loop_
_entity_poly.entity_id
_entity_poly.type
_entity_poly.pdbx_seq_one_letter_code
_entity_poly.pdbx_strand_id
1 'polypeptide(L)'
;MTYEVKSLNEECGVFGIWGHPDAAKLTYFGLHSLQHRGQEGAGILANDQGTLRRHRDTGLLSEVFRNPLNLEKLTGSSAIGHVRYATAGEASVDNIQPFLFRFQDTQFGLAHNGNLTNAQSLKSELEKNGAIFSSTSDSEILAHLIRRSHNPSFMGKIKEALNTVKGGFAYLMLFEDKLIAALDPNGFRPLSIGKMANGALVVSSETCAFEVIGAEWIRDVHPGELVIFDENGITYDRYTDDTQLAICSMEYIYFARPDSNIQGVNVHTARKRMGAQLAREFKNQADIVVGVPNSSLSAAMGFAEESGLPNEMGLIKNQYVQRTFIQPTQELREQGVRMKLSAVSGVVKGKRVVMIDDSIVRGTTSRRIVKLLKEAGAIEVHVAIASPALAYPCFYGIDIQSREELIAANHTVEETCEIIGANSLTYLSIDGLIDSIGIDTDAPNGGLCVAYFDGKYPTPLYDYEERYLESLNEQTSFY
;
A
#
# COMPACT_ATOMS: atom_id res chain seq x y z
N MET A 1 27.10 -10.41 -1.48
CA MET A 1 25.87 -9.70 -1.14
C MET A 1 24.98 -9.67 -2.36
N THR A 2 23.89 -10.38 -2.32
CA THR A 2 22.93 -10.50 -3.43
C THR A 2 21.95 -9.32 -3.32
N TYR A 3 22.16 -8.28 -4.12
CA TYR A 3 21.21 -7.19 -4.25
C TYR A 3 20.00 -7.67 -5.06
N GLU A 4 18.92 -8.04 -4.40
CA GLU A 4 17.60 -8.05 -5.05
C GLU A 4 17.25 -6.63 -5.48
N VAL A 5 16.75 -6.50 -6.71
CA VAL A 5 16.18 -5.23 -7.20
C VAL A 5 14.82 -5.09 -6.50
N LYS A 6 14.80 -4.54 -5.30
CA LYS A 6 13.54 -4.14 -4.63
C LYS A 6 13.06 -2.85 -5.31
N SER A 7 11.95 -2.91 -6.02
CA SER A 7 11.10 -1.76 -6.35
C SER A 7 10.37 -1.31 -5.07
N LEU A 8 9.69 -0.17 -5.11
CA LEU A 8 8.65 0.13 -4.12
C LEU A 8 7.76 -1.09 -3.99
N ASN A 9 7.68 -1.63 -2.81
CA ASN A 9 6.96 -2.87 -2.57
C ASN A 9 5.66 -2.51 -1.85
N GLU A 10 4.61 -3.16 -2.31
CA GLU A 10 3.21 -2.88 -2.03
C GLU A 10 2.84 -3.22 -0.60
N GLU A 11 1.75 -2.63 -0.14
CA GLU A 11 1.21 -2.81 1.20
C GLU A 11 0.14 -3.88 1.19
N CYS A 12 -0.14 -4.48 2.36
CA CYS A 12 -1.22 -5.44 2.57
C CYS A 12 -2.59 -4.88 2.14
N GLY A 13 -3.53 -5.78 1.84
CA GLY A 13 -4.93 -5.44 1.61
C GLY A 13 -5.85 -6.27 2.48
N VAL A 14 -6.89 -5.62 3.02
CA VAL A 14 -7.94 -6.26 3.83
C VAL A 14 -9.29 -6.15 3.16
N PHE A 15 -10.09 -7.19 3.32
CA PHE A 15 -11.48 -7.24 2.88
C PHE A 15 -12.35 -7.95 3.92
N GLY A 16 -13.56 -7.45 4.17
CA GLY A 16 -14.53 -8.07 5.08
C GLY A 16 -15.95 -7.97 4.55
N ILE A 17 -16.79 -8.95 4.88
CA ILE A 17 -18.19 -9.00 4.52
C ILE A 17 -19.03 -9.58 5.66
N TRP A 18 -20.21 -9.00 5.87
CA TRP A 18 -21.19 -9.40 6.86
C TRP A 18 -22.57 -9.56 6.24
N GLY A 19 -23.25 -10.69 6.53
CA GLY A 19 -24.64 -10.91 6.15
C GLY A 19 -24.86 -11.48 4.74
N HIS A 20 -23.89 -12.23 4.17
CA HIS A 20 -24.03 -12.85 2.87
C HIS A 20 -23.75 -14.36 2.91
N PRO A 21 -24.64 -15.24 2.36
CA PRO A 21 -24.45 -16.69 2.41
C PRO A 21 -23.17 -17.18 1.69
N ASP A 22 -22.70 -16.46 0.66
CA ASP A 22 -21.44 -16.74 -0.03
C ASP A 22 -20.29 -15.86 0.44
N ALA A 23 -20.23 -15.52 1.73
CA ALA A 23 -19.25 -14.56 2.27
C ALA A 23 -17.80 -14.89 1.89
N ALA A 24 -17.37 -16.13 2.02
CA ALA A 24 -16.01 -16.55 1.69
C ALA A 24 -15.68 -16.40 0.20
N LYS A 25 -16.62 -16.70 -0.69
CA LYS A 25 -16.44 -16.55 -2.15
C LYS A 25 -16.34 -15.08 -2.55
N LEU A 26 -17.18 -14.22 -1.96
CA LEU A 26 -17.12 -12.78 -2.20
C LEU A 26 -15.85 -12.17 -1.63
N THR A 27 -15.39 -12.66 -0.48
CA THR A 27 -14.08 -12.29 0.07
C THR A 27 -12.94 -12.69 -0.87
N TYR A 28 -13.00 -13.87 -1.49
CA TYR A 28 -12.03 -14.29 -2.51
C TYR A 28 -12.01 -13.30 -3.69
N PHE A 29 -13.16 -12.91 -4.24
CA PHE A 29 -13.21 -11.95 -5.35
C PHE A 29 -12.75 -10.54 -4.93
N GLY A 30 -13.14 -10.08 -3.73
CA GLY A 30 -12.65 -8.82 -3.17
C GLY A 30 -11.12 -8.81 -3.02
N LEU A 31 -10.54 -9.87 -2.45
CA LEU A 31 -9.09 -10.01 -2.33
C LEU A 31 -8.37 -10.13 -3.68
N HIS A 32 -9.00 -10.78 -4.67
CA HIS A 32 -8.45 -10.86 -6.02
C HIS A 32 -8.30 -9.46 -6.64
N SER A 33 -9.25 -8.57 -6.37
CA SER A 33 -9.15 -7.15 -6.79
C SER A 33 -8.06 -6.39 -6.06
N LEU A 34 -7.70 -6.83 -4.84
CA LEU A 34 -6.64 -6.27 -4.01
C LEU A 34 -5.29 -6.98 -4.17
N GLN A 35 -5.14 -7.94 -5.11
CA GLN A 35 -3.92 -8.74 -5.25
C GLN A 35 -2.67 -7.91 -5.54
N HIS A 36 -2.82 -6.73 -6.15
CA HIS A 36 -1.74 -5.79 -6.38
C HIS A 36 -1.11 -5.28 -5.06
N ARG A 37 -1.85 -5.29 -3.94
CA ARG A 37 -1.38 -4.86 -2.62
C ARG A 37 -0.53 -5.91 -1.90
N GLY A 38 -0.66 -7.19 -2.25
CA GLY A 38 0.13 -8.25 -1.61
C GLY A 38 0.19 -9.52 -2.43
N GLN A 39 1.39 -10.07 -2.62
CA GLN A 39 1.65 -11.22 -3.50
C GLN A 39 2.39 -12.37 -2.80
N GLU A 40 2.74 -12.23 -1.52
CA GLU A 40 3.54 -13.22 -0.78
C GLU A 40 2.71 -14.25 -0.05
N GLY A 41 1.48 -13.92 0.26
CA GLY A 41 0.55 -14.81 0.92
C GLY A 41 -0.85 -14.26 0.96
N ALA A 42 -1.82 -15.13 1.15
CA ALA A 42 -3.22 -14.77 1.27
C ALA A 42 -3.95 -15.69 2.24
N GLY A 43 -5.05 -15.21 2.79
CA GLY A 43 -5.89 -16.02 3.64
C GLY A 43 -7.32 -15.47 3.76
N ILE A 44 -8.23 -16.37 4.08
CA ILE A 44 -9.63 -16.07 4.35
C ILE A 44 -10.04 -16.80 5.63
N LEU A 45 -10.78 -16.10 6.49
CA LEU A 45 -11.42 -16.63 7.68
C LEU A 45 -12.91 -16.34 7.60
N ALA A 46 -13.72 -17.38 7.68
CA ALA A 46 -15.19 -17.32 7.65
C ALA A 46 -15.81 -17.72 8.98
N ASN A 47 -16.96 -17.15 9.27
CA ASN A 47 -17.76 -17.44 10.45
C ASN A 47 -19.07 -18.11 10.04
N ASP A 48 -19.23 -19.36 10.49
CA ASP A 48 -20.44 -20.18 10.32
C ASP A 48 -21.08 -20.39 11.68
N GLN A 49 -22.03 -19.53 12.05
CA GLN A 49 -22.78 -19.61 13.31
C GLN A 49 -21.87 -19.78 14.54
N GLY A 50 -20.82 -18.93 14.66
CA GLY A 50 -19.85 -18.98 15.73
C GLY A 50 -18.67 -19.94 15.51
N THR A 51 -18.71 -20.76 14.47
CA THR A 51 -17.57 -21.60 14.11
C THR A 51 -16.66 -20.88 13.14
N LEU A 52 -15.51 -20.40 13.61
CA LEU A 52 -14.50 -19.75 12.80
C LEU A 52 -13.62 -20.78 12.09
N ARG A 53 -13.61 -20.73 10.75
CA ARG A 53 -12.77 -21.57 9.88
C ARG A 53 -11.86 -20.71 9.04
N ARG A 54 -10.60 -21.12 8.93
CA ARG A 54 -9.56 -20.38 8.23
C ARG A 54 -8.81 -21.25 7.23
N HIS A 55 -8.50 -20.68 6.08
CA HIS A 55 -7.47 -21.19 5.16
C HIS A 55 -6.53 -20.06 4.79
N ARG A 56 -5.21 -20.29 4.86
CA ARG A 56 -4.14 -19.34 4.51
C ARG A 56 -2.89 -20.09 4.06
N ASP A 57 -2.15 -19.50 3.14
CA ASP A 57 -0.86 -20.04 2.69
C ASP A 57 -0.04 -18.94 2.01
N THR A 58 1.22 -19.28 1.70
CA THR A 58 2.12 -18.44 0.88
C THR A 58 1.73 -18.50 -0.59
N GLY A 59 1.99 -17.41 -1.32
CA GLY A 59 1.73 -17.27 -2.74
C GLY A 59 0.54 -16.38 -3.09
N LEU A 60 0.24 -16.31 -4.37
CA LEU A 60 -0.91 -15.55 -4.87
C LEU A 60 -2.23 -16.19 -4.41
N LEU A 61 -3.28 -15.40 -4.31
CA LEU A 61 -4.60 -15.87 -3.90
C LEU A 61 -5.07 -17.08 -4.73
N SER A 62 -4.84 -17.06 -6.05
CA SER A 62 -5.17 -18.16 -6.97
C SER A 62 -4.35 -19.42 -6.71
N GLU A 63 -3.17 -19.31 -6.16
CA GLU A 63 -2.31 -20.44 -5.78
C GLU A 63 -2.75 -21.01 -4.44
N VAL A 64 -3.00 -20.18 -3.44
CA VAL A 64 -3.51 -20.55 -2.11
C VAL A 64 -4.84 -21.29 -2.21
N PHE A 65 -5.73 -20.85 -3.09
CA PHE A 65 -7.06 -21.45 -3.32
C PHE A 65 -7.13 -22.29 -4.62
N ARG A 66 -5.99 -22.80 -5.12
CA ARG A 66 -5.93 -23.67 -6.30
C ARG A 66 -6.81 -24.92 -6.15
N ASN A 67 -6.89 -25.48 -4.95
CA ASN A 67 -7.86 -26.52 -4.63
C ASN A 67 -9.20 -25.88 -4.23
N PRO A 68 -10.28 -26.03 -5.03
CA PRO A 68 -11.59 -25.42 -4.73
C PRO A 68 -12.14 -25.83 -3.36
N LEU A 69 -11.83 -27.02 -2.88
CA LEU A 69 -12.26 -27.52 -1.57
C LEU A 69 -11.77 -26.61 -0.41
N ASN A 70 -10.66 -25.89 -0.59
CA ASN A 70 -10.17 -24.98 0.44
C ASN A 70 -11.11 -23.78 0.64
N LEU A 71 -11.74 -23.30 -0.44
CA LEU A 71 -12.72 -22.24 -0.37
C LEU A 71 -14.12 -22.78 0.03
N GLU A 72 -14.53 -23.93 -0.50
CA GLU A 72 -15.83 -24.55 -0.20
C GLU A 72 -16.00 -24.92 1.29
N LYS A 73 -14.90 -25.22 1.99
CA LYS A 73 -14.90 -25.50 3.43
C LYS A 73 -15.11 -24.24 4.29
N LEU A 74 -14.96 -23.07 3.71
CA LEU A 74 -15.14 -21.79 4.41
C LEU A 74 -16.62 -21.36 4.27
N THR A 75 -17.49 -22.06 4.99
CA THR A 75 -18.93 -21.78 5.03
C THR A 75 -19.24 -20.64 6.02
N GLY A 76 -20.43 -20.05 5.89
CA GLY A 76 -20.95 -19.04 6.80
C GLY A 76 -21.36 -17.73 6.13
N SER A 77 -21.93 -16.83 6.91
CA SER A 77 -22.52 -15.59 6.43
C SER A 77 -21.64 -14.35 6.62
N SER A 78 -20.48 -14.51 7.21
CA SER A 78 -19.49 -13.43 7.35
C SER A 78 -18.07 -13.95 7.18
N ALA A 79 -17.19 -13.10 6.64
CA ALA A 79 -15.80 -13.47 6.42
C ALA A 79 -14.90 -12.23 6.42
N ILE A 80 -13.62 -12.43 6.76
CA ILE A 80 -12.54 -11.48 6.54
C ILE A 80 -11.42 -12.14 5.73
N GLY A 81 -10.70 -11.34 4.96
CA GLY A 81 -9.57 -11.81 4.18
C GLY A 81 -8.43 -10.82 4.16
N HIS A 82 -7.26 -11.32 3.79
CA HIS A 82 -6.03 -10.56 3.74
C HIS A 82 -5.15 -11.03 2.59
N VAL A 83 -4.55 -10.09 1.89
CA VAL A 83 -3.41 -10.32 0.98
C VAL A 83 -2.17 -9.67 1.59
N ARG A 84 -1.08 -10.43 1.69
CA ARG A 84 0.13 -10.04 2.41
C ARG A 84 1.22 -9.60 1.46
N TYR A 85 1.83 -8.47 1.83
CA TYR A 85 3.20 -8.13 1.52
C TYR A 85 4.02 -8.08 2.82
N ALA A 86 5.28 -8.58 2.83
CA ALA A 86 6.11 -8.60 4.04
C ALA A 86 6.71 -7.22 4.30
N THR A 87 6.07 -6.44 5.15
CA THR A 87 6.63 -5.19 5.73
C THR A 87 7.39 -5.46 7.03
N ALA A 88 6.92 -6.44 7.81
CA ALA A 88 7.55 -6.88 9.06
C ALA A 88 7.42 -8.40 9.21
N GLY A 89 8.48 -9.04 9.73
CA GLY A 89 8.51 -10.48 9.99
C GLY A 89 9.00 -11.34 8.81
N GLU A 90 9.40 -12.57 9.12
CA GLU A 90 9.89 -13.53 8.14
C GLU A 90 8.80 -13.98 7.16
N ALA A 91 9.20 -14.42 5.97
CA ALA A 91 8.32 -15.06 4.99
C ALA A 91 7.91 -16.46 5.48
N SER A 92 7.01 -16.51 6.47
CA SER A 92 6.48 -17.72 7.09
C SER A 92 4.96 -17.74 7.01
N VAL A 93 4.38 -18.93 6.88
CA VAL A 93 2.92 -19.13 6.95
C VAL A 93 2.36 -18.62 8.29
N ASP A 94 3.16 -18.61 9.35
CA ASP A 94 2.72 -18.12 10.67
C ASP A 94 2.41 -16.63 10.66
N ASN A 95 3.01 -15.85 9.76
CA ASN A 95 2.76 -14.42 9.58
C ASN A 95 1.63 -14.11 8.58
N ILE A 96 1.07 -15.11 7.91
CA ILE A 96 -0.03 -14.88 6.95
C ILE A 96 -1.34 -14.74 7.72
N GLN A 97 -2.05 -13.67 7.40
CA GLN A 97 -3.34 -13.34 8.00
C GLN A 97 -4.51 -13.86 7.14
N PRO A 98 -5.75 -13.91 7.70
CA PRO A 98 -6.17 -13.53 9.06
C PRO A 98 -5.63 -14.43 10.15
N PHE A 99 -5.29 -13.84 11.31
CA PHE A 99 -5.01 -14.61 12.52
C PHE A 99 -6.32 -15.11 13.14
N LEU A 100 -6.26 -16.22 13.86
CA LEU A 100 -7.37 -16.76 14.65
C LEU A 100 -6.92 -16.92 16.09
N PHE A 101 -7.50 -16.14 16.98
CA PHE A 101 -7.25 -16.19 18.40
C PHE A 101 -8.40 -16.86 19.13
N ARG A 102 -8.06 -17.73 20.10
CA ARG A 102 -9.02 -18.42 20.94
C ARG A 102 -8.67 -18.15 22.40
N PHE A 103 -9.59 -17.54 23.09
CA PHE A 103 -9.56 -17.34 24.53
C PHE A 103 -10.58 -18.26 25.20
N GLN A 104 -10.61 -18.33 26.55
CA GLN A 104 -11.53 -19.25 27.26
C GLN A 104 -12.99 -19.07 26.83
N ASP A 105 -13.41 -17.81 26.66
CA ASP A 105 -14.82 -17.46 26.45
C ASP A 105 -15.08 -16.79 25.09
N THR A 106 -14.06 -16.61 24.24
CA THR A 106 -14.19 -15.85 23.00
C THR A 106 -13.16 -16.31 21.99
N GLN A 107 -13.57 -16.35 20.73
CA GLN A 107 -12.65 -16.46 19.59
C GLN A 107 -12.91 -15.35 18.59
N PHE A 108 -11.87 -14.90 17.93
CA PHE A 108 -12.01 -13.93 16.86
C PHE A 108 -10.89 -14.04 15.81
N GLY A 109 -11.24 -13.62 14.59
CA GLY A 109 -10.29 -13.43 13.51
C GLY A 109 -9.77 -12.00 13.48
N LEU A 110 -8.50 -11.82 13.07
CA LEU A 110 -7.86 -10.52 12.98
C LEU A 110 -7.12 -10.40 11.64
N ALA A 111 -7.38 -9.34 10.90
CA ALA A 111 -6.61 -8.90 9.73
C ALA A 111 -6.16 -7.46 9.92
N HIS A 112 -4.95 -7.14 9.47
CA HIS A 112 -4.28 -5.85 9.66
C HIS A 112 -3.57 -5.42 8.38
N ASN A 113 -3.81 -4.20 7.97
CA ASN A 113 -3.02 -3.47 6.98
C ASN A 113 -2.36 -2.28 7.65
N GLY A 114 -1.04 -2.25 7.71
CA GLY A 114 -0.25 -1.17 8.31
C GLY A 114 0.99 -1.66 9.05
N ASN A 115 1.54 -0.79 9.90
CA ASN A 115 2.69 -1.06 10.76
C ASN A 115 2.61 -0.26 12.06
N LEU A 116 2.85 -0.92 13.18
CA LEU A 116 2.86 -0.29 14.50
C LEU A 116 4.24 0.29 14.82
N THR A 117 4.29 1.57 15.16
CA THR A 117 5.54 2.26 15.49
C THR A 117 6.04 1.99 16.90
N ASN A 118 5.20 1.43 17.79
CA ASN A 118 5.55 1.02 19.16
C ASN A 118 5.49 -0.50 19.37
N ALA A 119 5.59 -1.28 18.27
CA ALA A 119 5.43 -2.73 18.32
C ALA A 119 6.48 -3.43 19.17
N GLN A 120 7.76 -3.03 19.05
CA GLN A 120 8.88 -3.68 19.73
C GLN A 120 8.82 -3.46 21.24
N SER A 121 8.55 -2.23 21.68
CA SER A 121 8.37 -1.88 23.08
C SER A 121 7.21 -2.64 23.72
N LEU A 122 6.04 -2.64 23.05
CA LEU A 122 4.85 -3.35 23.53
C LEU A 122 5.07 -4.87 23.58
N LYS A 123 5.70 -5.46 22.56
CA LYS A 123 6.01 -6.88 22.53
C LYS A 123 6.92 -7.26 23.70
N SER A 124 7.99 -6.51 23.92
CA SER A 124 8.93 -6.74 25.02
C SER A 124 8.26 -6.67 26.38
N GLU A 125 7.35 -5.72 26.60
CA GLU A 125 6.57 -5.59 27.82
C GLU A 125 5.61 -6.77 28.01
N LEU A 126 4.89 -7.16 26.96
CA LEU A 126 3.97 -8.29 26.98
C LEU A 126 4.69 -9.62 27.26
N GLU A 127 5.85 -9.85 26.66
CA GLU A 127 6.69 -11.05 26.90
C GLU A 127 7.21 -11.10 28.34
N LYS A 128 7.70 -9.99 28.88
CA LYS A 128 8.11 -9.88 30.31
C LYS A 128 6.97 -10.23 31.25
N ASN A 129 5.74 -9.95 30.84
CA ASN A 129 4.52 -10.30 31.56
C ASN A 129 3.95 -11.68 31.19
N GLY A 130 4.72 -12.55 30.52
CA GLY A 130 4.37 -13.93 30.21
C GLY A 130 3.47 -14.12 28.98
N ALA A 131 3.42 -13.17 28.04
CA ALA A 131 2.80 -13.40 26.75
C ALA A 131 3.68 -14.33 25.89
N ILE A 132 3.04 -15.22 25.16
CA ILE A 132 3.70 -16.09 24.17
C ILE A 132 3.15 -15.71 22.79
N PHE A 133 4.02 -15.27 21.91
CA PHE A 133 3.69 -14.93 20.53
C PHE A 133 3.83 -16.15 19.63
N SER A 134 2.88 -16.34 18.73
CA SER A 134 2.88 -17.40 17.72
C SER A 134 3.47 -16.95 16.38
N SER A 135 3.65 -15.65 16.21
CA SER A 135 4.16 -15.03 14.99
C SER A 135 5.17 -13.92 15.29
N THR A 136 5.85 -13.45 14.26
CA THR A 136 6.69 -12.25 14.35
C THR A 136 5.95 -10.98 13.92
N SER A 137 4.65 -11.10 13.56
CA SER A 137 3.81 -9.98 13.14
C SER A 137 3.45 -9.07 14.33
N ASP A 138 3.51 -7.77 14.10
CA ASP A 138 3.05 -6.74 15.03
C ASP A 138 1.54 -6.80 15.31
N SER A 139 0.77 -7.34 14.38
CA SER A 139 -0.69 -7.46 14.48
C SER A 139 -1.15 -8.29 15.69
N GLU A 140 -0.35 -9.27 16.13
CA GLU A 140 -0.67 -10.14 17.27
C GLU A 140 -0.70 -9.37 18.59
N ILE A 141 0.00 -8.24 18.67
CA ILE A 141 0.04 -7.36 19.86
C ILE A 141 -1.36 -6.91 20.26
N LEU A 142 -2.20 -6.52 19.30
CA LEU A 142 -3.56 -6.07 19.57
C LEU A 142 -4.38 -7.14 20.30
N ALA A 143 -4.27 -8.41 19.90
CA ALA A 143 -4.97 -9.52 20.54
C ALA A 143 -4.53 -9.72 21.99
N HIS A 144 -3.22 -9.61 22.26
CA HIS A 144 -2.69 -9.70 23.63
C HIS A 144 -3.15 -8.52 24.49
N LEU A 145 -3.21 -7.30 23.97
CA LEU A 145 -3.72 -6.14 24.68
C LEU A 145 -5.21 -6.30 25.02
N ILE A 146 -6.05 -6.70 24.07
CA ILE A 146 -7.48 -6.98 24.30
C ILE A 146 -7.65 -8.04 25.42
N ARG A 147 -6.85 -9.11 25.37
CA ARG A 147 -6.93 -10.19 26.36
C ARG A 147 -6.54 -9.76 27.78
N ARG A 148 -5.60 -8.85 27.90
CA ARG A 148 -5.04 -8.38 29.17
C ARG A 148 -5.78 -7.18 29.76
N SER A 149 -6.61 -6.49 28.97
CA SER A 149 -7.39 -5.36 29.46
C SER A 149 -8.33 -5.79 30.59
N HIS A 150 -8.37 -4.99 31.64
CA HIS A 150 -9.28 -5.16 32.78
C HIS A 150 -10.61 -4.39 32.59
N ASN A 151 -10.84 -3.79 31.43
CA ASN A 151 -12.09 -3.10 31.15
C ASN A 151 -13.28 -4.06 31.30
N PRO A 152 -14.37 -3.68 32.01
CA PRO A 152 -15.50 -4.56 32.24
C PRO A 152 -16.27 -4.92 30.97
N SER A 153 -16.28 -4.06 29.96
CA SER A 153 -16.95 -4.33 28.69
C SER A 153 -15.96 -4.81 27.63
N PHE A 154 -16.38 -5.77 26.80
CA PHE A 154 -15.53 -6.27 25.73
C PHE A 154 -15.17 -5.17 24.70
N MET A 155 -16.13 -4.32 24.35
CA MET A 155 -15.88 -3.16 23.49
C MET A 155 -14.90 -2.17 24.13
N GLY A 156 -14.99 -1.97 25.45
CA GLY A 156 -14.02 -1.15 26.19
C GLY A 156 -12.60 -1.74 26.13
N LYS A 157 -12.44 -3.06 26.16
CA LYS A 157 -11.13 -3.72 25.97
C LYS A 157 -10.55 -3.45 24.60
N ILE A 158 -11.37 -3.49 23.55
CA ILE A 158 -10.95 -3.17 22.17
C ILE A 158 -10.51 -1.72 22.08
N LYS A 159 -11.31 -0.78 22.60
CA LYS A 159 -10.97 0.65 22.58
C LYS A 159 -9.68 0.97 23.34
N GLU A 160 -9.49 0.36 24.50
CA GLU A 160 -8.25 0.50 25.29
C GLU A 160 -7.03 -0.02 24.52
N ALA A 161 -7.14 -1.20 23.90
CA ALA A 161 -6.09 -1.78 23.10
C ALA A 161 -5.73 -0.91 21.88
N LEU A 162 -6.73 -0.39 21.16
CA LEU A 162 -6.54 0.50 20.01
C LEU A 162 -5.91 1.84 20.41
N ASN A 163 -6.21 2.37 21.59
CA ASN A 163 -5.55 3.57 22.10
C ASN A 163 -4.10 3.32 22.53
N THR A 164 -3.74 2.08 22.85
CA THR A 164 -2.38 1.69 23.27
C THR A 164 -1.44 1.54 22.08
N VAL A 165 -1.90 0.93 20.99
CA VAL A 165 -1.08 0.77 19.78
C VAL A 165 -0.91 2.11 19.06
N LYS A 166 0.27 2.34 18.45
CA LYS A 166 0.62 3.56 17.71
C LYS A 166 1.15 3.18 16.33
N GLY A 167 0.97 4.08 15.38
CA GLY A 167 1.39 3.89 13.98
C GLY A 167 0.22 3.87 13.02
N GLY A 168 0.44 3.34 11.81
CA GLY A 168 -0.60 3.21 10.79
C GLY A 168 -1.29 1.85 10.86
N PHE A 169 -2.62 1.82 10.95
CA PHE A 169 -3.37 0.57 10.94
C PHE A 169 -4.80 0.69 10.42
N ALA A 170 -5.20 -0.30 9.63
CA ALA A 170 -6.58 -0.63 9.34
C ALA A 170 -6.83 -2.07 9.79
N TYR A 171 -7.59 -2.26 10.86
CA TYR A 171 -7.91 -3.57 11.43
C TYR A 171 -9.29 -4.05 11.02
N LEU A 172 -9.41 -5.35 10.71
CA LEU A 172 -10.68 -6.07 10.67
C LEU A 172 -10.66 -7.16 11.73
N MET A 173 -11.70 -7.19 12.57
CA MET A 173 -11.89 -8.17 13.64
C MET A 173 -13.22 -8.88 13.44
N LEU A 174 -13.19 -10.20 13.20
CA LEU A 174 -14.40 -11.01 12.99
C LEU A 174 -14.69 -11.85 14.23
N PHE A 175 -15.81 -11.56 14.87
CA PHE A 175 -16.35 -12.29 16.00
C PHE A 175 -17.52 -13.19 15.54
N GLU A 176 -18.10 -13.94 16.49
CA GLU A 176 -19.28 -14.75 16.23
C GLU A 176 -20.48 -13.92 15.78
N ASP A 177 -20.71 -12.80 16.43
CA ASP A 177 -21.91 -11.96 16.33
C ASP A 177 -21.67 -10.62 15.62
N LYS A 178 -20.45 -10.30 15.21
CA LYS A 178 -20.13 -9.02 14.56
C LYS A 178 -18.80 -9.04 13.80
N LEU A 179 -18.71 -8.14 12.84
CA LEU A 179 -17.45 -7.71 12.21
C LEU A 179 -17.15 -6.27 12.65
N ILE A 180 -15.93 -6.00 13.10
CA ILE A 180 -15.47 -4.66 13.49
C ILE A 180 -14.36 -4.24 12.57
N ALA A 181 -14.48 -3.04 12.00
CA ALA A 181 -13.41 -2.34 11.32
C ALA A 181 -12.91 -1.18 12.18
N ALA A 182 -11.60 -1.00 12.29
CA ALA A 182 -10.99 0.09 13.04
C ALA A 182 -9.89 0.75 12.24
N LEU A 183 -9.85 2.09 12.26
CA LEU A 183 -8.85 2.88 11.55
C LEU A 183 -8.01 3.69 12.54
N ASP A 184 -6.70 3.83 12.26
CA ASP A 184 -5.79 4.62 13.08
C ASP A 184 -6.22 6.10 13.18
N PRO A 185 -5.71 6.87 14.17
CA PRO A 185 -6.13 8.24 14.41
C PRO A 185 -5.76 9.23 13.30
N ASN A 186 -4.92 8.80 12.34
CA ASN A 186 -4.50 9.62 11.20
C ASN A 186 -5.08 9.13 9.88
N GLY A 187 -5.70 7.92 9.85
CA GLY A 187 -6.21 7.33 8.64
C GLY A 187 -5.11 7.08 7.60
N PHE A 188 -3.92 6.65 8.02
CA PHE A 188 -2.79 6.42 7.12
C PHE A 188 -3.13 5.43 6.01
N ARG A 189 -3.97 4.43 6.30
CA ARG A 189 -4.40 3.41 5.35
C ARG A 189 -5.83 3.63 4.90
N PRO A 190 -6.13 3.49 3.61
CA PRO A 190 -7.50 3.61 3.14
C PRO A 190 -8.36 2.45 3.66
N LEU A 191 -9.59 2.76 4.02
CA LEU A 191 -10.60 1.78 4.42
C LEU A 191 -11.99 2.32 4.09
N SER A 192 -12.73 1.62 3.25
CA SER A 192 -14.05 2.05 2.76
C SER A 192 -15.13 1.05 3.11
N ILE A 193 -16.35 1.54 3.28
CA ILE A 193 -17.55 0.76 3.58
C ILE A 193 -18.48 0.76 2.38
N GLY A 194 -19.05 -0.40 2.09
CA GLY A 194 -20.06 -0.58 1.03
C GLY A 194 -21.20 -1.46 1.47
N LYS A 195 -22.23 -1.51 0.63
CA LYS A 195 -23.44 -2.33 0.84
C LYS A 195 -23.86 -2.99 -0.46
N MET A 196 -24.19 -4.25 -0.40
CA MET A 196 -24.73 -5.01 -1.51
C MET A 196 -26.26 -4.87 -1.61
N ALA A 197 -26.82 -5.13 -2.78
CA ALA A 197 -28.26 -5.03 -3.04
C ALA A 197 -29.13 -5.93 -2.13
N ASN A 198 -28.59 -7.07 -1.66
CA ASN A 198 -29.26 -7.95 -0.71
C ASN A 198 -29.14 -7.48 0.75
N GLY A 199 -28.53 -6.33 1.00
CA GLY A 199 -28.34 -5.75 2.32
C GLY A 199 -27.04 -6.14 3.02
N ALA A 200 -26.23 -7.06 2.48
CA ALA A 200 -24.94 -7.43 3.04
C ALA A 200 -23.99 -6.23 3.06
N LEU A 201 -23.18 -6.13 4.13
CA LEU A 201 -22.28 -5.03 4.40
C LEU A 201 -20.85 -5.45 4.10
N VAL A 202 -20.08 -4.57 3.50
CA VAL A 202 -18.69 -4.84 3.10
C VAL A 202 -17.75 -3.74 3.56
N VAL A 203 -16.51 -4.12 3.82
CA VAL A 203 -15.41 -3.22 4.14
C VAL A 203 -14.16 -3.65 3.37
N SER A 204 -13.44 -2.70 2.80
CA SER A 204 -12.27 -3.00 1.96
C SER A 204 -11.23 -1.89 2.04
N SER A 205 -9.96 -2.25 1.87
CA SER A 205 -8.87 -1.29 1.69
C SER A 205 -9.09 -0.38 0.49
N GLU A 206 -9.68 -0.89 -0.61
CA GLU A 206 -9.95 -0.10 -1.82
C GLU A 206 -11.35 -0.35 -2.37
N THR A 207 -11.93 0.69 -2.96
CA THR A 207 -13.28 0.64 -3.55
C THR A 207 -13.35 -0.19 -4.83
N CYS A 208 -12.23 -0.46 -5.52
CA CYS A 208 -12.18 -1.35 -6.67
C CYS A 208 -12.70 -2.77 -6.38
N ALA A 209 -12.62 -3.20 -5.11
CA ALA A 209 -13.17 -4.49 -4.68
C ALA A 209 -14.71 -4.49 -4.67
N PHE A 210 -15.36 -3.33 -4.45
CA PHE A 210 -16.81 -3.23 -4.41
C PHE A 210 -17.44 -3.46 -5.78
N GLU A 211 -16.88 -2.89 -6.83
CA GLU A 211 -17.40 -3.06 -8.19
C GLU A 211 -17.44 -4.52 -8.62
N VAL A 212 -16.39 -5.29 -8.29
CA VAL A 212 -16.29 -6.71 -8.68
C VAL A 212 -17.35 -7.58 -8.00
N ILE A 213 -17.76 -7.22 -6.78
CA ILE A 213 -18.77 -7.99 -6.02
C ILE A 213 -20.17 -7.38 -6.12
N GLY A 214 -20.34 -6.26 -6.81
CA GLY A 214 -21.63 -5.57 -6.95
C GLY A 214 -22.08 -4.86 -5.67
N ALA A 215 -21.14 -4.31 -4.89
CA ALA A 215 -21.45 -3.49 -3.73
C ALA A 215 -21.40 -2.00 -4.08
N GLU A 216 -22.31 -1.23 -3.51
CA GLU A 216 -22.32 0.23 -3.59
C GLU A 216 -21.49 0.83 -2.45
N TRP A 217 -20.65 1.82 -2.76
CA TRP A 217 -19.88 2.56 -1.78
C TRP A 217 -20.81 3.41 -0.90
N ILE A 218 -20.58 3.39 0.41
CA ILE A 218 -21.29 4.23 1.38
C ILE A 218 -20.43 5.43 1.75
N ARG A 219 -19.24 5.19 2.32
CA ARG A 219 -18.24 6.18 2.71
C ARG A 219 -16.91 5.54 3.10
N ASP A 220 -15.91 6.33 3.30
CA ASP A 220 -14.67 5.90 3.92
C ASP A 220 -14.80 5.87 5.46
N VAL A 221 -14.01 5.02 6.12
CA VAL A 221 -13.89 5.00 7.58
C VAL A 221 -13.09 6.21 8.02
N HIS A 222 -13.56 6.91 9.04
CA HIS A 222 -12.88 8.10 9.56
C HIS A 222 -11.73 7.74 10.51
N PRO A 223 -10.69 8.60 10.62
CA PRO A 223 -9.63 8.46 11.61
C PRO A 223 -10.18 8.28 13.03
N GLY A 224 -9.65 7.31 13.80
CA GLY A 224 -10.07 7.03 15.17
C GLY A 224 -11.44 6.36 15.31
N GLU A 225 -12.02 5.90 14.23
CA GLU A 225 -13.36 5.29 14.19
C GLU A 225 -13.32 3.76 14.33
N LEU A 226 -14.38 3.25 14.95
CA LEU A 226 -14.81 1.85 14.96
C LEU A 226 -16.11 1.74 14.18
N VAL A 227 -16.17 0.86 13.20
CA VAL A 227 -17.39 0.53 12.47
C VAL A 227 -17.76 -0.90 12.79
N ILE A 228 -18.95 -1.10 13.32
CA ILE A 228 -19.45 -2.38 13.78
C ILE A 228 -20.57 -2.81 12.83
N PHE A 229 -20.43 -4.00 12.26
CA PHE A 229 -21.43 -4.65 11.44
C PHE A 229 -21.99 -5.83 12.21
N ASP A 230 -23.28 -5.85 12.45
CA ASP A 230 -24.00 -6.91 13.14
C ASP A 230 -25.39 -7.15 12.53
N GLU A 231 -26.23 -7.91 13.19
CA GLU A 231 -27.59 -8.20 12.74
C GLU A 231 -28.49 -6.95 12.67
N ASN A 232 -28.16 -5.89 13.42
CA ASN A 232 -28.89 -4.62 13.44
C ASN A 232 -28.42 -3.65 12.35
N GLY A 233 -27.36 -3.97 11.61
CA GLY A 233 -26.80 -3.17 10.53
C GLY A 233 -25.43 -2.58 10.86
N ILE A 234 -25.26 -1.27 10.64
CA ILE A 234 -23.99 -0.57 10.86
C ILE A 234 -24.11 0.35 12.07
N THR A 235 -23.20 0.19 13.03
CA THR A 235 -23.01 1.13 14.15
C THR A 235 -21.66 1.81 14.00
N TYR A 236 -21.64 3.13 14.14
CA TYR A 236 -20.44 3.95 14.13
C TYR A 236 -20.08 4.35 15.56
N ASP A 237 -18.85 4.12 15.96
CA ASP A 237 -18.34 4.45 17.29
C ASP A 237 -16.92 5.00 17.17
N ARG A 238 -16.40 5.61 18.19
CA ARG A 238 -15.03 6.15 18.23
C ARG A 238 -14.28 5.58 19.42
N TYR A 239 -13.01 5.26 19.22
CA TYR A 239 -12.13 4.90 20.31
C TYR A 239 -11.24 6.07 20.76
N THR A 240 -11.10 7.09 19.91
CA THR A 240 -10.41 8.35 20.23
C THR A 240 -10.99 9.51 19.42
N ASP A 241 -10.99 10.71 20.02
CA ASP A 241 -11.32 11.99 19.35
C ASP A 241 -10.05 12.79 19.00
N ASP A 242 -8.88 12.35 19.46
CA ASP A 242 -7.58 12.93 19.09
C ASP A 242 -7.18 12.40 17.72
N THR A 243 -7.65 13.05 16.67
CA THR A 243 -7.48 12.59 15.29
C THR A 243 -7.07 13.73 14.36
N GLN A 244 -6.22 13.40 13.38
CA GLN A 244 -5.81 14.31 12.32
C GLN A 244 -5.62 13.53 11.03
N LEU A 245 -6.41 13.82 9.99
CA LEU A 245 -6.26 13.15 8.71
C LEU A 245 -4.84 13.36 8.14
N ALA A 246 -4.17 12.25 7.82
CA ALA A 246 -2.85 12.22 7.19
C ALA A 246 -2.69 10.94 6.35
N ILE A 247 -3.59 10.75 5.37
CA ILE A 247 -3.55 9.55 4.53
C ILE A 247 -2.24 9.47 3.74
N CYS A 248 -1.71 8.28 3.55
CA CYS A 248 -0.47 8.07 2.82
C CYS A 248 -0.59 8.56 1.37
N SER A 249 0.22 9.55 0.98
CA SER A 249 0.23 10.09 -0.39
C SER A 249 0.63 9.06 -1.45
N MET A 250 1.41 8.04 -1.07
CA MET A 250 1.80 6.94 -1.96
C MET A 250 0.61 6.09 -2.41
N GLU A 251 -0.50 6.10 -1.70
CA GLU A 251 -1.74 5.46 -2.15
C GLU A 251 -2.21 6.08 -3.48
N TYR A 252 -2.16 7.40 -3.61
CA TYR A 252 -2.49 8.07 -4.87
C TYR A 252 -1.40 7.95 -5.91
N ILE A 253 -0.12 8.01 -5.52
CA ILE A 253 1.02 7.98 -6.46
C ILE A 253 1.16 6.60 -7.09
N TYR A 254 1.14 5.53 -6.28
CA TYR A 254 1.53 4.19 -6.73
C TYR A 254 0.60 3.06 -6.29
N PHE A 255 0.25 2.93 -4.98
CA PHE A 255 -0.33 1.69 -4.46
C PHE A 255 -1.73 1.41 -4.95
N ALA A 256 -2.67 2.37 -4.81
CA ALA A 256 -4.05 2.12 -5.15
C ALA A 256 -4.26 1.94 -6.66
N ARG A 257 -5.20 1.11 -7.02
CA ARG A 257 -5.61 0.95 -8.42
C ARG A 257 -6.23 2.25 -8.96
N PRO A 258 -6.03 2.57 -10.25
CA PRO A 258 -6.58 3.79 -10.84
C PRO A 258 -8.10 3.91 -10.76
N ASP A 259 -8.82 2.80 -10.70
CA ASP A 259 -10.28 2.74 -10.58
C ASP A 259 -10.78 2.87 -9.12
N SER A 260 -9.89 2.95 -8.14
CA SER A 260 -10.25 3.19 -6.74
C SER A 260 -10.54 4.66 -6.45
N ASN A 261 -11.41 4.90 -5.47
CA ASN A 261 -11.66 6.22 -4.88
C ASN A 261 -11.21 6.20 -3.42
N ILE A 262 -10.52 7.24 -2.99
CA ILE A 262 -10.02 7.41 -1.62
C ILE A 262 -10.36 8.85 -1.19
N GLN A 263 -10.99 9.03 -0.04
CA GLN A 263 -11.42 10.35 0.46
C GLN A 263 -12.18 11.16 -0.61
N GLY A 264 -13.05 10.50 -1.37
CA GLY A 264 -13.85 11.12 -2.43
C GLY A 264 -13.07 11.46 -3.71
N VAL A 265 -11.77 11.18 -3.78
CA VAL A 265 -10.92 11.47 -4.94
C VAL A 265 -10.61 10.19 -5.70
N ASN A 266 -10.89 10.19 -7.01
CA ASN A 266 -10.52 9.08 -7.88
C ASN A 266 -9.02 9.08 -8.17
N VAL A 267 -8.37 7.92 -7.98
CA VAL A 267 -6.90 7.76 -8.11
C VAL A 267 -6.41 8.07 -9.53
N HIS A 268 -7.13 7.60 -10.58
CA HIS A 268 -6.76 7.94 -11.96
C HIS A 268 -6.79 9.45 -12.20
N THR A 269 -7.85 10.12 -11.73
CA THR A 269 -7.99 11.57 -11.88
C THR A 269 -6.89 12.33 -11.13
N ALA A 270 -6.54 11.91 -9.91
CA ALA A 270 -5.43 12.50 -9.16
C ALA A 270 -4.10 12.34 -9.91
N ARG A 271 -3.79 11.14 -10.42
CA ARG A 271 -2.58 10.90 -11.23
C ARG A 271 -2.55 11.72 -12.52
N LYS A 272 -3.69 11.91 -13.19
CA LYS A 272 -3.77 12.80 -14.36
C LYS A 272 -3.42 14.25 -13.99
N ARG A 273 -3.96 14.75 -12.87
CA ARG A 273 -3.65 16.10 -12.38
C ARG A 273 -2.17 16.24 -11.99
N MET A 274 -1.58 15.21 -11.34
CA MET A 274 -0.13 15.18 -11.08
C MET A 274 0.68 15.30 -12.37
N GLY A 275 0.30 14.56 -13.43
CA GLY A 275 0.94 14.64 -14.73
C GLY A 275 0.81 16.03 -15.39
N ALA A 276 -0.37 16.63 -15.33
CA ALA A 276 -0.60 17.98 -15.83
C ALA A 276 0.24 19.03 -15.06
N GLN A 277 0.29 18.94 -13.72
CA GLN A 277 1.12 19.82 -12.91
C GLN A 277 2.61 19.61 -13.19
N LEU A 278 3.05 18.37 -13.33
CA LEU A 278 4.43 18.05 -13.71
C LEU A 278 4.82 18.65 -15.08
N ALA A 279 3.87 18.69 -16.04
CA ALA A 279 4.11 19.35 -17.34
C ALA A 279 4.33 20.85 -17.20
N ARG A 280 3.63 21.52 -16.27
CA ARG A 280 3.85 22.96 -15.97
C ARG A 280 5.22 23.22 -15.34
N GLU A 281 5.70 22.28 -14.54
CA GLU A 281 7.02 22.34 -13.88
C GLU A 281 8.17 21.92 -14.80
N PHE A 282 7.90 21.18 -15.87
CA PHE A 282 8.87 20.67 -16.84
C PHE A 282 9.31 21.79 -17.81
N LYS A 283 10.64 21.98 -17.96
CA LYS A 283 11.20 23.10 -18.73
C LYS A 283 11.95 22.70 -20.00
N ASN A 284 12.08 21.41 -20.28
CA ASN A 284 12.85 20.91 -21.41
C ASN A 284 11.96 20.72 -22.65
N GLN A 285 12.58 20.68 -23.82
CA GLN A 285 11.88 20.37 -25.06
C GLN A 285 11.85 18.86 -25.31
N ALA A 286 10.70 18.35 -25.71
CA ALA A 286 10.51 16.94 -26.07
C ALA A 286 9.60 16.83 -27.31
N ASP A 287 9.62 15.69 -27.96
CA ASP A 287 8.81 15.42 -29.16
C ASP A 287 7.61 14.50 -28.81
N ILE A 288 7.77 13.64 -27.83
CA ILE A 288 6.75 12.67 -27.39
C ILE A 288 6.81 12.43 -25.87
N VAL A 289 5.66 12.07 -25.33
CA VAL A 289 5.50 11.59 -23.94
C VAL A 289 5.40 10.07 -23.95
N VAL A 290 6.13 9.40 -23.05
CA VAL A 290 6.11 7.95 -22.89
C VAL A 290 5.92 7.61 -21.40
N GLY A 291 4.80 7.01 -21.02
CA GLY A 291 4.56 6.54 -19.65
C GLY A 291 5.21 5.19 -19.41
N VAL A 292 5.82 5.01 -18.23
CA VAL A 292 6.28 3.69 -17.76
C VAL A 292 5.07 2.83 -17.36
N PRO A 293 4.85 1.67 -18.02
CA PRO A 293 3.68 0.86 -17.72
C PRO A 293 3.86 0.04 -16.40
N ASN A 294 2.80 -0.12 -15.55
CA ASN A 294 1.45 0.40 -15.82
C ASN A 294 1.11 1.62 -14.93
N SER A 295 1.88 1.85 -13.86
CA SER A 295 1.60 2.82 -12.79
C SER A 295 1.54 4.27 -13.29
N SER A 296 2.40 4.62 -14.26
CA SER A 296 2.59 6.00 -14.71
C SER A 296 1.72 6.40 -15.90
N LEU A 297 0.88 5.51 -16.43
CA LEU A 297 0.09 5.80 -17.63
C LEU A 297 -0.89 6.95 -17.44
N SER A 298 -1.54 7.03 -16.27
CA SER A 298 -2.47 8.12 -15.97
C SER A 298 -1.76 9.47 -15.90
N ALA A 299 -0.59 9.54 -15.28
CA ALA A 299 0.23 10.76 -15.23
C ALA A 299 0.75 11.15 -16.60
N ALA A 300 1.17 10.17 -17.42
CA ALA A 300 1.60 10.43 -18.79
C ALA A 300 0.48 11.03 -19.66
N MET A 301 -0.77 10.58 -19.49
CA MET A 301 -1.94 11.17 -20.15
C MET A 301 -2.11 12.64 -19.75
N GLY A 302 -2.08 12.95 -18.45
CA GLY A 302 -2.23 14.31 -17.96
C GLY A 302 -1.10 15.23 -18.40
N PHE A 303 0.13 14.73 -18.39
CA PHE A 303 1.30 15.45 -18.90
C PHE A 303 1.16 15.79 -20.40
N ALA A 304 0.75 14.82 -21.21
CA ALA A 304 0.56 15.00 -22.65
C ALA A 304 -0.55 16.00 -22.97
N GLU A 305 -1.68 15.91 -22.28
CA GLU A 305 -2.79 16.86 -22.45
C GLU A 305 -2.39 18.30 -22.11
N GLU A 306 -1.64 18.52 -21.04
CA GLU A 306 -1.20 19.85 -20.60
C GLU A 306 -0.09 20.42 -21.50
N SER A 307 0.90 19.59 -21.86
CA SER A 307 2.04 20.01 -22.68
C SER A 307 1.73 20.12 -24.17
N GLY A 308 0.63 19.52 -24.64
CA GLY A 308 0.29 19.41 -26.07
C GLY A 308 1.16 18.40 -26.84
N LEU A 309 2.03 17.65 -26.17
CA LEU A 309 2.87 16.63 -26.79
C LEU A 309 2.08 15.33 -27.05
N PRO A 310 2.37 14.59 -28.13
CA PRO A 310 1.77 13.27 -28.36
C PRO A 310 2.12 12.29 -27.24
N ASN A 311 1.12 11.59 -26.69
CA ASN A 311 1.32 10.46 -25.78
C ASN A 311 1.48 9.18 -26.62
N GLU A 312 2.65 8.56 -26.55
CA GLU A 312 2.99 7.43 -27.41
C GLU A 312 3.36 6.18 -26.59
N MET A 313 3.02 5.02 -27.13
CA MET A 313 3.38 3.73 -26.53
C MET A 313 4.84 3.38 -26.86
N GLY A 314 5.77 4.11 -26.22
CA GLY A 314 7.22 3.90 -26.39
C GLY A 314 7.77 2.72 -25.57
N LEU A 315 7.02 2.24 -24.58
CA LEU A 315 7.37 1.12 -23.70
C LEU A 315 6.20 0.12 -23.60
N ILE A 316 6.52 -1.17 -23.64
CA ILE A 316 5.54 -2.26 -23.49
C ILE A 316 6.00 -3.20 -22.40
N LYS A 317 5.09 -3.48 -21.44
CA LYS A 317 5.29 -4.50 -20.40
C LYS A 317 4.75 -5.85 -20.89
N ASN A 318 5.59 -6.88 -20.82
CA ASN A 318 5.14 -8.25 -21.12
C ASN A 318 4.33 -8.81 -19.96
N GLN A 319 3.04 -9.04 -20.19
CA GLN A 319 2.10 -9.51 -19.17
C GLN A 319 2.28 -11.00 -18.82
N TYR A 320 2.95 -11.77 -19.67
CA TYR A 320 3.14 -13.22 -19.48
C TYR A 320 4.43 -13.59 -18.74
N VAL A 321 5.29 -12.61 -18.47
CA VAL A 321 6.50 -12.83 -17.64
C VAL A 321 6.13 -12.59 -16.18
N GLN A 322 5.85 -13.69 -15.48
CA GLN A 322 5.68 -13.70 -14.01
C GLN A 322 6.99 -13.33 -13.30
N ARG A 323 6.99 -13.21 -11.96
CA ARG A 323 8.21 -12.97 -11.18
C ARG A 323 9.30 -13.94 -11.62
N THR A 324 10.40 -13.40 -12.15
CA THR A 324 11.56 -14.20 -12.55
C THR A 324 12.15 -14.84 -11.30
N PHE A 325 12.24 -16.17 -11.30
CA PHE A 325 13.07 -16.91 -10.35
C PHE A 325 14.48 -16.28 -10.30
N ILE A 326 15.13 -16.36 -9.15
CA ILE A 326 16.49 -15.90 -8.94
C ILE A 326 17.38 -16.53 -10.02
N GLN A 327 17.84 -15.70 -10.96
CA GLN A 327 18.72 -16.15 -12.03
C GLN A 327 20.16 -16.11 -11.53
N PRO A 328 20.93 -17.18 -11.69
CA PRO A 328 22.26 -17.34 -11.07
C PRO A 328 23.33 -16.41 -11.67
N THR A 329 23.16 -15.88 -12.89
CA THR A 329 24.14 -15.01 -13.54
C THR A 329 23.60 -13.63 -13.83
N GLN A 330 24.53 -12.63 -13.94
CA GLN A 330 24.21 -11.26 -14.29
C GLN A 330 23.53 -11.16 -15.66
N GLU A 331 24.03 -11.92 -16.64
CA GLU A 331 23.51 -11.94 -18.01
C GLU A 331 22.06 -12.46 -18.08
N LEU A 332 21.77 -13.52 -17.35
CA LEU A 332 20.41 -14.09 -17.27
C LEU A 332 19.44 -13.12 -16.55
N ARG A 333 19.91 -12.37 -15.56
CA ARG A 333 19.12 -11.32 -14.91
C ARG A 333 18.80 -10.18 -15.87
N GLU A 334 19.78 -9.75 -16.69
CA GLU A 334 19.59 -8.73 -17.72
C GLU A 334 18.61 -9.19 -18.80
N GLN A 335 18.71 -10.44 -19.25
CA GLN A 335 17.74 -11.04 -20.18
C GLN A 335 16.34 -11.14 -19.58
N GLY A 336 16.22 -11.57 -18.33
CA GLY A 336 14.95 -11.70 -17.61
C GLY A 336 14.18 -10.35 -17.53
N VAL A 337 14.90 -9.25 -17.52
CA VAL A 337 14.29 -7.93 -17.47
C VAL A 337 13.99 -7.37 -18.86
N ARG A 338 14.82 -7.66 -19.87
CA ARG A 338 14.46 -7.36 -21.27
C ARG A 338 13.19 -8.10 -21.68
N MET A 339 12.90 -9.25 -21.08
CA MET A 339 11.63 -9.95 -21.28
C MET A 339 10.44 -9.25 -20.61
N LYS A 340 10.68 -8.47 -19.53
CA LYS A 340 9.59 -7.80 -18.79
C LYS A 340 9.16 -6.47 -19.40
N LEU A 341 10.11 -5.71 -19.93
CA LEU A 341 9.88 -4.39 -20.51
C LEU A 341 10.68 -4.21 -21.79
N SER A 342 10.03 -3.77 -22.85
CA SER A 342 10.61 -3.55 -24.15
C SER A 342 10.31 -2.14 -24.66
N ALA A 343 11.28 -1.50 -25.33
CA ALA A 343 11.05 -0.25 -26.03
C ALA A 343 10.54 -0.50 -27.46
N VAL A 344 9.62 0.36 -27.89
CA VAL A 344 9.07 0.33 -29.26
C VAL A 344 9.95 1.24 -30.12
N SER A 345 10.98 0.67 -30.77
CA SER A 345 11.96 1.42 -31.53
C SER A 345 11.35 2.24 -32.68
N GLY A 346 10.28 1.76 -33.31
CA GLY A 346 9.54 2.49 -34.34
C GLY A 346 8.88 3.79 -33.83
N VAL A 347 8.66 3.91 -32.52
CA VAL A 347 8.09 5.11 -31.88
C VAL A 347 9.18 6.05 -31.41
N VAL A 348 10.22 5.54 -30.73
CA VAL A 348 11.19 6.36 -30.00
C VAL A 348 12.39 6.77 -30.82
N LYS A 349 12.69 6.09 -31.96
CA LYS A 349 13.87 6.33 -32.77
C LYS A 349 13.85 7.75 -33.37
N GLY A 350 14.94 8.48 -33.13
CA GLY A 350 15.09 9.85 -33.62
C GLY A 350 14.24 10.89 -32.89
N LYS A 351 13.71 10.56 -31.68
CA LYS A 351 12.87 11.45 -30.88
C LYS A 351 13.56 11.87 -29.59
N ARG A 352 13.22 13.08 -29.12
CA ARG A 352 13.43 13.51 -27.74
C ARG A 352 12.22 13.02 -26.91
N VAL A 353 12.48 12.10 -26.03
CA VAL A 353 11.43 11.43 -25.24
C VAL A 353 11.35 12.05 -23.85
N VAL A 354 10.19 12.49 -23.40
CA VAL A 354 9.94 12.66 -21.98
C VAL A 354 9.31 11.38 -21.44
N MET A 355 10.05 10.71 -20.56
CA MET A 355 9.64 9.49 -19.87
C MET A 355 8.98 9.85 -18.55
N ILE A 356 7.71 9.50 -18.39
CA ILE A 356 6.96 9.73 -17.14
C ILE A 356 7.00 8.45 -16.29
N ASP A 357 7.49 8.60 -15.04
CA ASP A 357 7.41 7.53 -14.04
C ASP A 357 6.75 8.03 -12.77
N ASP A 358 6.29 7.13 -11.91
CA ASP A 358 5.60 7.48 -10.66
C ASP A 358 6.57 7.96 -9.58
N SER A 359 7.69 7.27 -9.40
CA SER A 359 8.66 7.55 -8.33
C SER A 359 10.04 6.96 -8.63
N ILE A 360 11.08 7.51 -7.98
CA ILE A 360 12.43 6.92 -7.96
C ILE A 360 12.83 6.62 -6.52
N VAL A 361 13.17 5.35 -6.23
CA VAL A 361 13.70 4.91 -4.93
C VAL A 361 15.23 4.79 -4.99
N ARG A 362 15.75 3.81 -5.74
CA ARG A 362 17.19 3.52 -5.88
C ARG A 362 17.78 3.93 -7.22
N GLY A 363 16.98 4.38 -8.16
CA GLY A 363 17.39 4.76 -9.51
C GLY A 363 17.77 3.62 -10.46
N THR A 364 17.87 2.38 -9.99
CA THR A 364 18.27 1.22 -10.81
C THR A 364 17.29 0.91 -11.93
N THR A 365 15.99 0.98 -11.67
CA THR A 365 14.93 0.78 -12.66
C THR A 365 14.93 1.92 -13.70
N SER A 366 14.96 3.16 -13.25
CA SER A 366 14.95 4.34 -14.12
C SER A 366 16.18 4.36 -15.05
N ARG A 367 17.39 4.11 -14.51
CA ARG A 367 18.64 3.96 -15.29
C ARG A 367 18.50 2.93 -16.41
N ARG A 368 17.86 1.82 -16.12
CA ARG A 368 17.67 0.74 -17.07
C ARG A 368 16.68 1.09 -18.14
N ILE A 369 15.57 1.76 -17.81
CA ILE A 369 14.56 2.20 -18.78
C ILE A 369 15.15 3.28 -19.69
N VAL A 370 15.91 4.24 -19.13
CA VAL A 370 16.64 5.25 -19.91
C VAL A 370 17.59 4.61 -20.90
N LYS A 371 18.39 3.63 -20.46
CA LYS A 371 19.29 2.87 -21.33
C LYS A 371 18.53 2.18 -22.46
N LEU A 372 17.40 1.53 -22.13
CA LEU A 372 16.56 0.82 -23.09
C LEU A 372 16.01 1.76 -24.19
N LEU A 373 15.53 2.95 -23.80
CA LEU A 373 15.04 3.95 -24.75
C LEU A 373 16.17 4.48 -25.66
N LYS A 374 17.36 4.75 -25.10
CA LYS A 374 18.53 5.19 -25.86
C LYS A 374 19.01 4.10 -26.82
N GLU A 375 19.08 2.85 -26.41
CA GLU A 375 19.43 1.71 -27.28
C GLU A 375 18.39 1.51 -28.40
N ALA A 376 17.13 1.86 -28.17
CA ALA A 376 16.07 1.84 -29.19
C ALA A 376 16.15 3.04 -30.17
N GLY A 377 17.08 3.98 -29.95
CA GLY A 377 17.37 5.09 -30.86
C GLY A 377 16.77 6.45 -30.48
N ALA A 378 16.30 6.62 -29.22
CA ALA A 378 15.94 7.95 -28.73
C ALA A 378 17.18 8.88 -28.72
N ILE A 379 17.01 10.12 -29.19
CA ILE A 379 18.09 11.11 -29.22
C ILE A 379 18.36 11.66 -27.84
N GLU A 380 17.30 11.99 -27.14
CA GLU A 380 17.30 12.45 -25.72
C GLU A 380 16.24 11.71 -24.94
N VAL A 381 16.52 11.47 -23.66
CA VAL A 381 15.58 10.93 -22.70
C VAL A 381 15.55 11.86 -21.50
N HIS A 382 14.47 12.61 -21.36
CA HIS A 382 14.16 13.42 -20.20
C HIS A 382 13.29 12.61 -19.25
N VAL A 383 13.64 12.55 -17.97
CA VAL A 383 12.88 11.82 -16.96
C VAL A 383 12.05 12.82 -16.16
N ALA A 384 10.75 12.59 -16.07
CA ALA A 384 9.84 13.40 -15.28
C ALA A 384 9.02 12.48 -14.35
N ILE A 385 9.11 12.74 -13.05
CA ILE A 385 8.58 11.89 -11.97
C ILE A 385 7.35 12.54 -11.39
N ALA A 386 6.23 11.79 -11.40
CA ALA A 386 4.93 12.26 -10.94
C ALA A 386 4.78 12.25 -9.39
N SER A 387 5.91 12.27 -8.68
CA SER A 387 5.99 12.49 -7.24
C SER A 387 7.17 13.40 -6.91
N PRO A 388 7.20 13.99 -5.71
CA PRO A 388 8.42 14.60 -5.19
C PRO A 388 9.52 13.56 -4.97
N ALA A 389 10.75 14.02 -4.75
CA ALA A 389 11.89 13.16 -4.48
C ALA A 389 11.72 12.44 -3.13
N LEU A 390 11.84 11.10 -3.12
CA LEU A 390 11.78 10.29 -1.90
C LEU A 390 13.13 10.37 -1.18
N ALA A 391 13.17 11.14 -0.09
CA ALA A 391 14.40 11.41 0.67
C ALA A 391 14.37 10.85 2.11
N TYR A 392 13.21 10.39 2.58
CA TYR A 392 13.03 9.91 3.95
C TYR A 392 12.33 8.55 4.02
N PRO A 393 12.64 7.70 5.03
CA PRO A 393 12.03 6.39 5.20
C PRO A 393 10.56 6.47 5.60
N CYS A 394 9.87 5.33 5.56
CA CYS A 394 8.53 5.16 6.10
C CYS A 394 8.52 4.29 7.35
N PHE A 395 7.65 4.65 8.32
CA PHE A 395 7.45 3.88 9.54
C PHE A 395 6.00 3.39 9.71
N TYR A 396 5.09 3.73 8.76
CA TYR A 396 3.66 3.44 8.85
C TYR A 396 3.19 2.29 7.94
N GLY A 397 4.14 1.54 7.34
CA GLY A 397 3.82 0.29 6.63
C GLY A 397 4.44 0.11 5.25
N ILE A 398 5.23 1.05 4.71
CA ILE A 398 5.98 0.84 3.47
C ILE A 398 7.38 0.31 3.78
N ASP A 399 7.85 -0.67 2.99
CA ASP A 399 9.17 -1.31 3.15
C ASP A 399 10.32 -0.42 2.62
N ILE A 400 10.44 0.80 3.17
CA ILE A 400 11.58 1.69 2.99
C ILE A 400 12.02 2.11 4.40
N GLN A 401 12.89 1.33 5.01
CA GLN A 401 13.23 1.51 6.43
C GLN A 401 14.52 2.30 6.66
N SER A 402 15.31 2.57 5.62
CA SER A 402 16.55 3.31 5.76
C SER A 402 16.75 4.35 4.65
N ARG A 403 17.44 5.45 5.00
CA ARG A 403 17.78 6.52 4.06
C ARG A 403 18.84 6.10 3.02
N GLU A 404 19.69 5.15 3.37
CA GLU A 404 20.75 4.63 2.49
C GLU A 404 20.19 4.00 1.21
N GLU A 405 18.96 3.50 1.26
CA GLU A 405 18.28 2.93 0.11
C GLU A 405 17.72 3.98 -0.87
N LEU A 406 17.61 5.23 -0.44
CA LEU A 406 16.98 6.31 -1.17
C LEU A 406 18.02 7.12 -1.95
N ILE A 407 17.95 7.11 -3.27
CA ILE A 407 18.89 7.85 -4.11
C ILE A 407 18.84 9.37 -3.82
N ALA A 408 17.63 9.91 -3.63
CA ALA A 408 17.44 11.34 -3.36
C ALA A 408 17.81 11.76 -1.92
N ALA A 409 18.06 10.81 -1.02
CA ALA A 409 18.63 11.11 0.29
C ALA A 409 20.15 11.29 0.25
N ASN A 410 20.82 10.75 -0.79
CA ASN A 410 22.28 10.67 -0.90
C ASN A 410 22.87 11.45 -2.08
N HIS A 411 22.03 11.89 -3.02
CA HIS A 411 22.45 12.56 -4.25
C HIS A 411 21.52 13.74 -4.57
N THR A 412 22.09 14.78 -5.16
CA THR A 412 21.32 15.89 -5.73
C THR A 412 20.51 15.44 -6.96
N VAL A 413 19.61 16.29 -7.43
CA VAL A 413 18.84 16.02 -8.65
C VAL A 413 19.76 15.85 -9.86
N GLU A 414 20.81 16.67 -9.96
CA GLU A 414 21.81 16.64 -11.03
C GLU A 414 22.60 15.34 -10.98
N GLU A 415 23.12 14.94 -9.82
CA GLU A 415 23.85 13.68 -9.65
C GLU A 415 22.96 12.48 -9.93
N THR A 416 21.69 12.51 -9.46
CA THR A 416 20.71 11.47 -9.75
C THR A 416 20.45 11.36 -11.25
N CYS A 417 20.33 12.49 -11.95
CA CYS A 417 20.19 12.55 -13.40
C CYS A 417 21.37 11.87 -14.13
N GLU A 418 22.59 12.14 -13.69
CA GLU A 418 23.81 11.51 -14.23
C GLU A 418 23.83 9.99 -13.94
N ILE A 419 23.51 9.57 -12.72
CA ILE A 419 23.49 8.17 -12.31
C ILE A 419 22.49 7.36 -13.15
N ILE A 420 21.30 7.89 -13.41
CA ILE A 420 20.30 7.22 -14.23
C ILE A 420 20.59 7.35 -15.73
N GLY A 421 21.53 8.22 -16.11
CA GLY A 421 21.95 8.45 -17.50
C GLY A 421 20.93 9.21 -18.34
N ALA A 422 20.07 10.02 -17.71
CA ALA A 422 19.07 10.85 -18.38
C ALA A 422 19.69 12.17 -18.91
N ASN A 423 18.97 12.85 -19.79
CA ASN A 423 19.35 14.17 -20.28
C ASN A 423 18.85 15.29 -19.34
N SER A 424 17.77 15.04 -18.62
CA SER A 424 17.29 15.86 -17.51
C SER A 424 16.44 15.03 -16.58
N LEU A 425 16.29 15.49 -15.34
CA LEU A 425 15.41 14.91 -14.30
C LEU A 425 14.58 16.03 -13.69
N THR A 426 13.27 15.81 -13.64
CA THR A 426 12.30 16.72 -13.01
C THR A 426 11.41 15.93 -12.08
N TYR A 427 11.26 16.38 -10.84
CA TYR A 427 10.29 15.84 -9.87
C TYR A 427 9.11 16.80 -9.74
N LEU A 428 7.93 16.25 -9.47
CA LEU A 428 6.78 17.06 -9.08
C LEU A 428 7.06 17.73 -7.72
N SER A 429 6.66 18.98 -7.55
CA SER A 429 6.76 19.67 -6.25
C SER A 429 5.81 19.08 -5.22
N ILE A 430 6.11 19.25 -3.91
CA ILE A 430 5.21 18.79 -2.83
C ILE A 430 3.87 19.54 -2.89
N ASP A 431 3.88 20.85 -3.11
CA ASP A 431 2.66 21.65 -3.26
C ASP A 431 1.87 21.18 -4.49
N GLY A 432 2.55 20.93 -5.60
CA GLY A 432 1.94 20.40 -6.81
C GLY A 432 1.30 19.01 -6.62
N LEU A 433 1.89 18.16 -5.78
CA LEU A 433 1.30 16.88 -5.39
C LEU A 433 0.01 17.08 -4.56
N ILE A 434 0.08 17.92 -3.52
CA ILE A 434 -1.06 18.20 -2.62
C ILE A 434 -2.22 18.78 -3.44
N ASP A 435 -1.97 19.78 -4.26
CA ASP A 435 -2.97 20.42 -5.11
C ASP A 435 -3.57 19.45 -6.14
N SER A 436 -2.75 18.55 -6.68
CA SER A 436 -3.19 17.55 -7.68
C SER A 436 -4.10 16.49 -7.07
N ILE A 437 -3.84 16.05 -5.85
CA ILE A 437 -4.71 15.12 -5.14
C ILE A 437 -5.99 15.85 -4.76
N GLY A 438 -5.91 16.98 -4.07
CA GLY A 438 -7.01 17.90 -3.82
C GLY A 438 -8.13 17.26 -2.98
N ILE A 439 -7.79 16.66 -1.82
CA ILE A 439 -8.79 16.24 -0.83
C ILE A 439 -9.45 17.48 -0.26
N ASP A 440 -10.78 17.47 -0.17
CA ASP A 440 -11.56 18.56 0.44
C ASP A 440 -11.47 18.49 1.98
N THR A 441 -10.44 19.13 2.53
CA THR A 441 -10.17 19.13 3.97
C THR A 441 -9.29 20.31 4.40
N ASP A 442 -9.51 20.80 5.64
CA ASP A 442 -8.66 21.80 6.29
C ASP A 442 -7.46 21.18 7.04
N ALA A 443 -7.26 19.87 6.95
CA ALA A 443 -6.16 19.18 7.60
C ALA A 443 -4.80 19.60 7.00
N PRO A 444 -3.72 19.60 7.78
CA PRO A 444 -2.36 19.90 7.28
C PRO A 444 -1.99 19.08 6.04
N ASN A 445 -1.24 19.69 5.12
CA ASN A 445 -0.83 19.08 3.85
C ASN A 445 -2.03 18.52 3.03
N GLY A 446 -3.20 19.16 3.10
CA GLY A 446 -4.39 18.66 2.43
C GLY A 446 -4.82 17.27 2.89
N GLY A 447 -4.59 16.93 4.16
CA GLY A 447 -4.90 15.61 4.72
C GLY A 447 -3.98 14.48 4.29
N LEU A 448 -2.77 14.80 3.79
CA LEU A 448 -1.81 13.83 3.29
C LEU A 448 -0.60 13.67 4.23
N CYS A 449 -0.12 12.45 4.38
CA CYS A 449 1.21 12.17 4.88
C CYS A 449 2.20 12.30 3.72
N VAL A 450 3.07 13.31 3.80
CA VAL A 450 4.13 13.62 2.82
C VAL A 450 5.54 13.42 3.41
N ALA A 451 5.64 12.72 4.54
CA ALA A 451 6.87 12.55 5.30
C ALA A 451 8.03 11.91 4.49
N TYR A 452 7.74 11.14 3.45
CA TYR A 452 8.76 10.62 2.53
C TYR A 452 9.56 11.71 1.81
N PHE A 453 8.96 12.90 1.67
CA PHE A 453 9.51 13.99 0.86
C PHE A 453 10.13 15.07 1.72
N ASP A 454 9.52 15.40 2.90
CA ASP A 454 9.93 16.52 3.75
C ASP A 454 10.48 16.09 5.13
N GLY A 455 10.40 14.81 5.50
CA GLY A 455 10.85 14.28 6.78
C GLY A 455 10.00 14.67 7.99
N LYS A 456 8.82 15.28 7.77
CA LYS A 456 7.92 15.69 8.85
C LYS A 456 6.85 14.63 9.07
N TYR A 457 7.06 13.81 10.07
CA TYR A 457 6.11 12.75 10.42
C TYR A 457 4.94 13.31 11.23
N PRO A 458 3.67 12.90 10.91
CA PRO A 458 2.48 13.40 11.62
C PRO A 458 2.38 12.93 13.08
N THR A 459 3.12 11.88 13.46
CA THR A 459 3.13 11.33 14.83
C THR A 459 4.56 11.12 15.31
N PRO A 460 4.79 11.00 16.65
CA PRO A 460 6.05 10.50 17.19
C PRO A 460 6.39 9.12 16.61
N LEU A 461 7.68 8.83 16.45
CA LEU A 461 8.16 7.59 15.83
C LEU A 461 8.39 6.44 16.80
N TYR A 462 8.31 6.68 18.12
CA TYR A 462 8.44 5.68 19.19
C TYR A 462 9.69 4.80 19.04
N ASP A 463 9.54 3.51 18.77
CA ASP A 463 10.65 2.55 18.65
C ASP A 463 11.65 2.89 17.52
N TYR A 464 11.27 3.75 16.58
CA TYR A 464 12.09 4.16 15.44
C TYR A 464 12.78 5.51 15.63
N GLU A 465 12.45 6.28 16.71
CA GLU A 465 12.89 7.66 16.91
C GLU A 465 14.42 7.76 16.97
N GLU A 466 15.06 6.95 17.81
CA GLU A 466 16.51 6.97 18.02
C GLU A 466 17.26 6.67 16.71
N ARG A 467 16.89 5.59 16.04
CA ARG A 467 17.48 5.17 14.77
C ARG A 467 17.30 6.23 13.67
N TYR A 468 16.14 6.88 13.63
CA TYR A 468 15.88 7.95 12.67
C TYR A 468 16.78 9.15 12.93
N LEU A 469 16.90 9.61 14.18
CA LEU A 469 17.77 10.73 14.55
C LEU A 469 19.25 10.42 14.28
N GLU A 470 19.71 9.20 14.53
CA GLU A 470 21.07 8.76 14.18
C GLU A 470 21.31 8.88 12.67
N SER A 471 20.38 8.42 11.84
CA SER A 471 20.49 8.50 10.37
C SER A 471 20.56 9.92 9.83
N LEU A 472 20.02 10.92 10.55
CA LEU A 472 20.14 12.33 10.19
C LEU A 472 21.53 12.89 10.54
N ASN A 473 22.12 12.44 11.66
CA ASN A 473 23.40 12.94 12.14
C ASN A 473 24.61 12.41 11.34
N GLU A 474 24.52 11.20 10.80
CA GLU A 474 25.60 10.61 9.99
C GLU A 474 25.90 11.42 8.72
N GLN A 475 24.91 12.11 8.14
CA GLN A 475 25.12 13.00 6.99
C GLN A 475 25.82 14.31 7.31
N THR A 476 25.69 14.82 8.52
CA THR A 476 26.38 16.06 8.93
C THR A 476 27.89 15.87 9.15
N SER A 477 28.39 14.65 9.17
CA SER A 477 29.83 14.34 9.33
C SER A 477 30.60 14.19 8.00
N PHE A 478 29.93 14.30 6.85
CA PHE A 478 30.52 14.19 5.52
C PHE A 478 30.67 15.54 4.78
N TYR A 479 30.37 16.67 5.45
CA TYR A 479 30.57 18.02 4.90
C TYR A 479 31.60 18.80 5.71
#